data_7a79d35e814cfaab7f3c8b4c90abddcd
#
_entry.id   7a79d35e814cfaab7f3c8b4c90abddcd
#
_cell.length_a   1.000
_cell.length_b   1.000
_cell.length_c   1.000
_cell.angle_alpha   90.00
_cell.angle_beta   90.00
_cell.angle_gamma   90.00
#
_symmetry.space_group_name_H-M   'P 1'
#
loop_
_entity.id
_entity.type
_entity.pdbx_description
1 polymer ?
#
loop_
_entity_poly.entity_id
_entity_poly.type
_entity_poly.pdbx_seq_one_letter_code
_entity_poly.pdbx_strand_id
1 'polypeptide(L)'
;MLKKILIGIIGLFYLSCQSQLDIKGPYFANGIKNGWADQNSIVLWTRLTQNKSANFKGHPFIEISREKMKSLSENLDVEGIYNTQIPEGLSLKDMEGYCPGVSGEVQLHYFVKGQPEAAVVSDWTAVNPNKDFTHQWKLKQLQAGKNYRVKIYARPQKGQKISDSIFGQFLLPADENTPKHVKFCVVSCHDYNRRDDPENGHKIYPSMSQLQPDFYVHTGDIEYMDKPFPYAMTEELMRFKWNRLFALPFQRLFYNDHTSYFMKDDHDVGYDDSYPGKDYGTVTFERGLEIFDEEQFPTYSKRYKTIRWGKDLQIWIVEGRNYRNQNHLEDGPDKTIWGTAQKQWFFDTVNASDASYKVLITSSPILGPDRKNKNDNLSNSGYSYEQEEILNFIKKQNNLFIVNGDRHWQYVTHIKNTKLWEFGCGAGADVHAGGWKQEDFRPEHQFLRVKGGFLSVTVNSGSEPNIKFTHHDVDGQPVNEVVF
;
A
#
# COMPACT_ATOMS: atom_id res chain seq x y z
N MET A 1 -27.59 -1.65 -89.44
CA MET A 1 -26.86 -0.74 -88.48
C MET A 1 -27.67 -0.70 -87.22
N LEU A 2 -27.28 -1.55 -86.21
CA LEU A 2 -27.94 -1.60 -84.90
C LEU A 2 -27.10 -0.80 -83.92
N LYS A 3 -27.63 0.24 -83.34
CA LYS A 3 -27.05 0.92 -82.17
C LYS A 3 -27.47 0.16 -80.92
N LYS A 4 -26.50 -0.35 -80.22
CA LYS A 4 -26.69 -0.92 -78.85
C LYS A 4 -26.70 0.24 -77.83
N ILE A 5 -27.80 0.37 -77.11
CA ILE A 5 -27.91 1.24 -75.93
C ILE A 5 -27.46 0.46 -74.73
N LEU A 6 -26.44 0.95 -74.03
CA LEU A 6 -25.90 0.41 -72.78
C LEU A 6 -26.55 1.16 -71.61
N ILE A 7 -27.43 0.51 -70.85
CA ILE A 7 -28.05 1.06 -69.65
C ILE A 7 -27.07 0.76 -68.47
N GLY A 8 -26.45 1.80 -67.95
CA GLY A 8 -25.62 1.72 -66.71
C GLY A 8 -26.51 1.76 -65.49
N ILE A 9 -26.47 0.72 -64.68
CA ILE A 9 -27.09 0.67 -63.37
C ILE A 9 -26.07 1.30 -62.37
N ILE A 10 -26.40 2.50 -61.88
CA ILE A 10 -25.65 3.14 -60.76
C ILE A 10 -26.18 2.55 -59.46
N GLY A 11 -25.44 1.60 -58.91
CA GLY A 11 -25.67 1.12 -57.54
C GLY A 11 -25.25 2.17 -56.52
N LEU A 12 -26.20 2.79 -55.84
CA LEU A 12 -25.92 3.57 -54.62
C LEU A 12 -25.53 2.64 -53.47
N PHE A 13 -24.24 2.58 -53.19
CA PHE A 13 -23.75 2.06 -51.93
C PHE A 13 -24.05 3.06 -50.81
N TYR A 14 -25.10 2.83 -50.03
CA TYR A 14 -25.26 3.47 -48.74
C TYR A 14 -24.18 2.93 -47.79
N LEU A 15 -23.08 3.66 -47.65
CA LEU A 15 -22.17 3.53 -46.52
C LEU A 15 -22.94 4.00 -45.27
N SER A 16 -23.53 3.07 -44.53
CA SER A 16 -23.98 3.34 -43.18
C SER A 16 -22.74 3.58 -42.32
N CYS A 17 -22.36 4.82 -42.16
CA CYS A 17 -21.44 5.26 -41.14
C CYS A 17 -22.16 5.02 -39.80
N GLN A 18 -22.02 3.82 -39.23
CA GLN A 18 -22.34 3.61 -37.83
C GLN A 18 -21.35 4.49 -37.03
N SER A 19 -21.82 5.65 -36.60
CA SER A 19 -21.13 6.42 -35.57
C SER A 19 -20.87 5.46 -34.42
N GLN A 20 -19.62 5.05 -34.25
CA GLN A 20 -19.15 4.43 -33.05
C GLN A 20 -19.46 5.41 -31.91
N LEU A 21 -20.53 5.17 -31.17
CA LEU A 21 -20.85 5.93 -29.96
C LEU A 21 -19.63 5.79 -29.07
N ASP A 22 -18.89 6.87 -28.91
CA ASP A 22 -17.79 6.96 -27.94
C ASP A 22 -18.38 6.64 -26.56
N ILE A 23 -18.15 5.43 -26.10
CA ILE A 23 -18.60 4.99 -24.78
C ILE A 23 -17.75 5.77 -23.77
N LYS A 24 -18.34 6.82 -23.21
CA LYS A 24 -17.70 7.63 -22.16
C LYS A 24 -17.79 6.89 -20.84
N GLY A 25 -16.69 6.19 -20.46
CA GLY A 25 -16.56 5.55 -19.14
C GLY A 25 -17.72 4.61 -18.74
N PRO A 26 -17.68 4.10 -17.51
CA PRO A 26 -16.61 4.20 -16.49
C PRO A 26 -15.30 3.49 -16.90
N TYR A 27 -14.20 3.93 -16.29
CA TYR A 27 -12.84 3.46 -16.52
C TYR A 27 -12.17 3.02 -15.21
N PHE A 28 -10.91 2.52 -15.29
CA PHE A 28 -10.12 2.01 -14.17
C PHE A 28 -8.80 2.78 -13.97
N ALA A 29 -8.85 4.11 -13.82
CA ALA A 29 -7.63 4.92 -13.69
C ALA A 29 -6.79 4.56 -12.45
N ASN A 30 -7.41 4.02 -11.39
CA ASN A 30 -6.73 3.59 -10.15
C ASN A 30 -6.35 2.10 -10.15
N GLY A 31 -6.63 1.35 -11.20
CA GLY A 31 -6.19 -0.03 -11.34
C GLY A 31 -6.92 -1.03 -10.44
N ILE A 32 -6.19 -2.12 -10.14
CA ILE A 32 -6.56 -3.19 -9.20
C ILE A 32 -5.60 -3.13 -8.03
N LYS A 33 -6.09 -3.35 -6.82
CA LYS A 33 -5.28 -3.71 -5.66
C LYS A 33 -5.77 -5.05 -5.12
N ASN A 34 -4.88 -5.80 -4.52
CA ASN A 34 -5.25 -7.01 -3.80
C ASN A 34 -4.62 -6.97 -2.40
N GLY A 35 -5.13 -7.76 -1.48
CA GLY A 35 -4.57 -7.74 -0.14
C GLY A 35 -4.95 -8.95 0.71
N TRP A 36 -4.14 -9.12 1.76
CA TRP A 36 -4.37 -10.06 2.83
C TRP A 36 -4.52 -11.52 2.36
N ALA A 37 -3.79 -11.91 1.30
CA ALA A 37 -3.77 -13.28 0.81
C ALA A 37 -3.36 -14.27 1.91
N ASP A 38 -4.04 -15.39 1.97
CA ASP A 38 -3.63 -16.61 2.65
C ASP A 38 -3.75 -17.81 1.69
N GLN A 39 -3.59 -19.02 2.19
CA GLN A 39 -3.57 -20.23 1.35
C GLN A 39 -4.83 -20.42 0.50
N ASN A 40 -5.95 -19.84 0.91
CA ASN A 40 -7.24 -20.11 0.25
C ASN A 40 -8.13 -18.88 0.05
N SER A 41 -7.63 -17.69 0.37
CA SER A 41 -8.41 -16.46 0.27
C SER A 41 -7.58 -15.24 -0.09
N ILE A 42 -8.24 -14.23 -0.68
CA ILE A 42 -7.67 -12.91 -0.97
C ILE A 42 -8.81 -11.88 -1.09
N VAL A 43 -8.50 -10.62 -0.84
CA VAL A 43 -9.40 -9.50 -1.15
C VAL A 43 -8.90 -8.80 -2.40
N LEU A 44 -9.77 -8.60 -3.39
CA LEU A 44 -9.50 -7.77 -4.57
C LEU A 44 -10.27 -6.47 -4.46
N TRP A 45 -9.66 -5.38 -4.90
CA TRP A 45 -10.21 -4.03 -4.87
C TRP A 45 -10.10 -3.38 -6.25
N THR A 46 -11.12 -2.60 -6.61
CA THR A 46 -11.07 -1.68 -7.75
C THR A 46 -11.94 -0.45 -7.48
N ARG A 47 -11.75 0.58 -8.30
CA ARG A 47 -12.50 1.83 -8.29
C ARG A 47 -12.89 2.23 -9.70
N LEU A 48 -14.12 2.68 -9.90
CA LEU A 48 -14.56 3.25 -11.17
C LEU A 48 -14.29 4.75 -11.24
N THR A 49 -13.72 5.19 -12.37
CA THR A 49 -13.34 6.57 -12.63
C THR A 49 -14.02 7.12 -13.88
N GLN A 50 -14.29 8.43 -13.87
CA GLN A 50 -14.90 9.12 -15.01
C GLN A 50 -13.96 9.18 -16.21
N ASN A 51 -12.65 9.23 -15.96
CA ASN A 51 -11.61 9.36 -16.98
C ASN A 51 -10.65 8.16 -16.94
N LYS A 52 -9.95 7.88 -18.06
CA LYS A 52 -8.94 6.81 -18.17
C LYS A 52 -7.68 7.07 -17.34
N SER A 53 -7.43 8.32 -16.98
CA SER A 53 -6.29 8.76 -16.17
C SER A 53 -6.69 9.93 -15.28
N ALA A 54 -5.92 10.18 -14.23
CA ALA A 54 -6.03 11.40 -13.44
C ALA A 54 -5.60 12.63 -14.26
N ASN A 55 -5.98 13.81 -13.81
CA ASN A 55 -5.59 15.09 -14.44
C ASN A 55 -4.15 15.47 -14.07
N PHE A 56 -3.15 14.79 -14.61
CA PHE A 56 -1.73 15.10 -14.35
C PHE A 56 -1.23 16.40 -14.99
N LYS A 57 -2.10 17.07 -15.78
CA LYS A 57 -1.83 18.40 -16.36
C LYS A 57 -2.60 19.52 -15.68
N GLY A 58 -3.19 19.24 -14.52
CA GLY A 58 -3.90 20.22 -13.71
C GLY A 58 -2.97 21.22 -13.05
N HIS A 59 -3.54 22.18 -12.37
CA HIS A 59 -2.81 23.21 -11.63
C HIS A 59 -2.23 22.66 -10.32
N PRO A 60 -1.05 23.09 -9.90
CA PRO A 60 -0.52 22.75 -8.59
C PRO A 60 -1.33 23.44 -7.48
N PHE A 61 -1.41 22.83 -6.30
CA PHE A 61 -1.91 23.50 -5.11
C PHE A 61 -0.97 24.62 -4.67
N ILE A 62 -1.51 25.58 -3.95
CA ILE A 62 -0.71 26.63 -3.29
C ILE A 62 0.07 25.97 -2.15
N GLU A 63 1.39 26.19 -2.12
CA GLU A 63 2.24 25.73 -1.03
C GLU A 63 1.97 26.54 0.23
N ILE A 64 1.65 25.84 1.31
CA ILE A 64 1.49 26.44 2.65
C ILE A 64 2.53 25.81 3.57
N SER A 65 3.45 26.63 4.11
CA SER A 65 4.44 26.14 5.07
C SER A 65 3.78 25.69 6.39
N ARG A 66 4.50 24.87 7.17
CA ARG A 66 4.00 24.43 8.50
C ARG A 66 3.69 25.63 9.43
N GLU A 67 4.54 26.64 9.44
CA GLU A 67 4.36 27.84 10.26
C GLU A 67 3.10 28.59 9.83
N LYS A 68 2.92 28.77 8.52
CA LYS A 68 1.72 29.42 7.98
C LYS A 68 0.47 28.58 8.25
N MET A 69 0.55 27.26 8.12
CA MET A 69 -0.59 26.37 8.44
C MET A 69 -1.00 26.50 9.90
N LYS A 70 -0.05 26.55 10.84
CA LYS A 70 -0.34 26.78 12.26
C LYS A 70 -1.08 28.11 12.47
N SER A 71 -0.59 29.19 11.87
CA SER A 71 -1.25 30.50 11.93
C SER A 71 -2.64 30.51 11.29
N LEU A 72 -2.83 29.82 10.17
CA LEU A 72 -4.14 29.68 9.52
C LEU A 72 -5.13 28.92 10.41
N SER A 73 -4.70 27.85 11.08
CA SER A 73 -5.53 27.06 11.98
C SER A 73 -5.99 27.81 13.24
N GLU A 74 -5.32 28.92 13.59
CA GLU A 74 -5.74 29.82 14.67
C GLU A 74 -6.81 30.84 14.23
N ASN A 75 -6.93 31.12 12.93
CA ASN A 75 -7.71 32.21 12.38
C ASN A 75 -8.82 31.79 11.40
N LEU A 76 -8.74 30.60 10.84
CA LEU A 76 -9.67 30.07 9.85
C LEU A 76 -10.23 28.72 10.31
N ASP A 77 -11.46 28.42 9.91
CA ASP A 77 -12.00 27.07 9.96
C ASP A 77 -11.41 26.19 8.85
N VAL A 78 -11.78 24.91 8.85
CA VAL A 78 -11.29 23.91 7.89
C VAL A 78 -11.65 24.28 6.45
N GLU A 79 -12.84 24.87 6.21
CA GLU A 79 -13.25 25.31 4.87
C GLU A 79 -12.40 26.51 4.39
N GLY A 80 -12.13 27.46 5.27
CA GLY A 80 -11.23 28.57 4.98
C GLY A 80 -9.81 28.09 4.63
N ILE A 81 -9.28 27.10 5.38
CA ILE A 81 -7.99 26.47 5.07
C ILE A 81 -8.03 25.74 3.73
N TYR A 82 -9.10 24.98 3.46
CA TYR A 82 -9.29 24.29 2.18
C TYR A 82 -9.20 25.28 1.01
N ASN A 83 -9.92 26.39 1.09
CA ASN A 83 -9.98 27.41 0.05
C ASN A 83 -8.63 28.12 -0.18
N THR A 84 -7.81 28.29 0.86
CA THR A 84 -6.47 28.89 0.72
C THR A 84 -5.46 28.01 -0.02
N GLN A 85 -5.73 26.72 -0.17
CA GLN A 85 -4.85 25.78 -0.86
C GLN A 85 -5.10 25.71 -2.36
N ILE A 86 -6.23 26.24 -2.85
CA ILE A 86 -6.61 26.23 -4.26
C ILE A 86 -6.44 27.63 -4.83
N PRO A 87 -5.81 27.79 -6.02
CA PRO A 87 -5.69 29.10 -6.66
C PRO A 87 -7.04 29.75 -6.93
N GLU A 88 -7.11 31.06 -6.84
CA GLU A 88 -8.33 31.84 -7.04
C GLU A 88 -8.98 31.54 -8.39
N GLY A 89 -10.31 31.35 -8.39
CA GLY A 89 -11.10 31.02 -9.58
C GLY A 89 -11.01 29.55 -10.03
N LEU A 90 -10.22 28.71 -9.36
CA LEU A 90 -10.14 27.27 -9.60
C LEU A 90 -10.91 26.48 -8.53
N SER A 91 -11.05 25.19 -8.77
CA SER A 91 -11.66 24.23 -7.85
C SER A 91 -10.84 22.93 -7.84
N LEU A 92 -11.15 22.00 -6.95
CA LEU A 92 -10.44 20.73 -6.83
C LEU A 92 -10.34 19.96 -8.17
N LYS A 93 -11.35 20.04 -9.02
CA LYS A 93 -11.36 19.38 -10.35
C LYS A 93 -10.28 19.89 -11.32
N ASP A 94 -9.78 21.08 -11.07
CA ASP A 94 -8.78 21.75 -11.92
C ASP A 94 -7.35 21.41 -11.45
N MET A 95 -7.21 20.76 -10.28
CA MET A 95 -5.91 20.49 -9.66
C MET A 95 -5.22 19.27 -10.24
N GLU A 96 -3.86 19.29 -10.22
CA GLU A 96 -3.01 18.17 -10.62
C GLU A 96 -3.34 16.91 -9.80
N GLY A 97 -3.58 15.82 -10.50
CA GLY A 97 -3.89 14.53 -9.90
C GLY A 97 -5.38 14.28 -9.65
N TYR A 98 -6.28 15.22 -9.97
CA TYR A 98 -7.71 14.99 -9.81
C TYR A 98 -8.18 13.78 -10.61
N CYS A 99 -8.79 12.82 -9.90
CA CYS A 99 -9.22 11.54 -10.46
C CYS A 99 -10.66 11.25 -10.02
N PRO A 100 -11.67 11.84 -10.70
CA PRO A 100 -13.06 11.74 -10.26
C PRO A 100 -13.60 10.32 -10.40
N GLY A 101 -14.31 9.86 -9.37
CA GLY A 101 -15.08 8.63 -9.41
C GLY A 101 -16.37 8.79 -10.21
N VAL A 102 -16.96 7.68 -10.63
CA VAL A 102 -18.25 7.65 -11.34
C VAL A 102 -19.01 6.39 -11.03
N SER A 103 -20.34 6.49 -10.95
CA SER A 103 -21.23 5.33 -10.80
C SER A 103 -21.15 4.39 -11.98
N GLY A 104 -21.32 3.10 -11.71
CA GLY A 104 -21.30 2.04 -12.71
C GLY A 104 -21.33 0.68 -12.03
N GLU A 105 -21.22 -0.35 -12.84
CA GLU A 105 -21.17 -1.74 -12.38
C GLU A 105 -19.85 -2.38 -12.80
N VAL A 106 -19.35 -3.28 -11.96
CA VAL A 106 -18.14 -4.08 -12.19
C VAL A 106 -18.46 -5.57 -12.15
N GLN A 107 -17.73 -6.35 -12.94
CA GLN A 107 -17.79 -7.81 -12.94
C GLN A 107 -16.39 -8.40 -12.95
N LEU A 108 -16.14 -9.33 -12.05
CA LEU A 108 -14.85 -9.99 -11.90
C LEU A 108 -14.85 -11.36 -12.59
N HIS A 109 -13.83 -11.63 -13.38
CA HIS A 109 -13.48 -12.95 -13.90
C HIS A 109 -12.10 -13.33 -13.34
N TYR A 110 -11.97 -14.53 -12.78
CA TYR A 110 -10.68 -15.02 -12.31
C TYR A 110 -10.51 -16.54 -12.54
N PHE A 111 -9.28 -16.96 -12.76
CA PHE A 111 -8.95 -18.37 -13.01
C PHE A 111 -7.48 -18.65 -12.68
N VAL A 112 -7.15 -19.91 -12.42
CA VAL A 112 -5.75 -20.35 -12.25
C VAL A 112 -5.01 -20.17 -13.57
N LYS A 113 -3.84 -19.52 -13.54
CA LYS A 113 -3.02 -19.29 -14.74
C LYS A 113 -2.81 -20.58 -15.54
N GLY A 114 -3.18 -20.55 -16.82
CA GLY A 114 -3.16 -21.70 -17.71
C GLY A 114 -4.46 -22.49 -17.78
N GLN A 115 -5.53 -22.12 -17.05
CA GLN A 115 -6.83 -22.79 -17.04
C GLN A 115 -7.99 -21.80 -17.29
N PRO A 116 -7.99 -21.05 -18.41
CA PRO A 116 -9.01 -20.03 -18.67
C PRO A 116 -10.43 -20.61 -18.83
N GLU A 117 -10.56 -21.89 -19.19
CA GLU A 117 -11.83 -22.62 -19.30
C GLU A 117 -12.52 -22.83 -17.95
N ALA A 118 -11.75 -22.79 -16.84
CA ALA A 118 -12.26 -22.89 -15.48
C ALA A 118 -12.49 -21.51 -14.83
N ALA A 119 -12.70 -20.46 -15.63
CA ALA A 119 -12.90 -19.12 -15.11
C ALA A 119 -14.17 -19.03 -14.26
N VAL A 120 -14.01 -18.48 -13.06
CA VAL A 120 -15.12 -18.10 -12.20
C VAL A 120 -15.53 -16.67 -12.52
N VAL A 121 -16.82 -16.44 -12.66
CA VAL A 121 -17.41 -15.15 -13.03
C VAL A 121 -18.31 -14.68 -11.90
N SER A 122 -18.10 -13.48 -11.38
CA SER A 122 -18.99 -12.87 -10.39
C SER A 122 -20.24 -12.30 -11.04
N ASP A 123 -21.25 -12.02 -10.24
CA ASP A 123 -22.33 -11.14 -10.67
C ASP A 123 -21.82 -9.71 -10.95
N TRP A 124 -22.58 -8.98 -11.78
CA TRP A 124 -22.41 -7.54 -11.92
C TRP A 124 -22.83 -6.85 -10.64
N THR A 125 -21.96 -6.03 -10.09
CA THR A 125 -22.20 -5.30 -8.82
C THR A 125 -21.97 -3.82 -9.02
N ALA A 126 -22.90 -2.98 -8.55
CA ALA A 126 -22.71 -1.54 -8.54
C ALA A 126 -21.62 -1.13 -7.56
N VAL A 127 -20.75 -0.20 -7.97
CA VAL A 127 -19.81 0.44 -7.06
C VAL A 127 -20.54 1.39 -6.11
N ASN A 128 -19.99 1.61 -4.91
CA ASN A 128 -20.62 2.42 -3.88
C ASN A 128 -20.15 3.89 -3.94
N PRO A 129 -21.00 4.86 -4.34
CA PRO A 129 -20.63 6.27 -4.34
C PRO A 129 -20.21 6.82 -2.96
N ASN A 130 -20.82 6.31 -1.88
CA ASN A 130 -20.50 6.73 -0.51
C ASN A 130 -19.13 6.18 -0.03
N LYS A 131 -18.58 5.17 -0.73
CA LYS A 131 -17.24 4.62 -0.54
C LYS A 131 -16.34 4.92 -1.73
N ASP A 132 -16.39 6.14 -2.22
CA ASP A 132 -15.54 6.65 -3.30
C ASP A 132 -15.59 5.81 -4.60
N PHE A 133 -16.77 5.27 -4.94
CA PHE A 133 -16.99 4.45 -6.15
C PHE A 133 -16.13 3.18 -6.20
N THR A 134 -15.80 2.61 -5.05
CA THR A 134 -14.99 1.39 -4.94
C THR A 134 -15.86 0.14 -4.83
N HIS A 135 -15.24 -1.01 -5.10
CA HIS A 135 -15.79 -2.32 -4.83
C HIS A 135 -14.68 -3.29 -4.39
N GLN A 136 -15.01 -4.17 -3.43
CA GLN A 136 -14.11 -5.21 -2.94
C GLN A 136 -14.75 -6.59 -3.05
N TRP A 137 -14.01 -7.57 -3.63
CA TRP A 137 -14.38 -8.98 -3.64
C TRP A 137 -13.56 -9.73 -2.61
N LYS A 138 -14.23 -10.43 -1.69
CA LYS A 138 -13.58 -11.35 -0.72
C LYS A 138 -13.63 -12.76 -1.29
N LEU A 139 -12.59 -13.14 -2.04
CA LEU A 139 -12.48 -14.46 -2.64
C LEU A 139 -12.08 -15.50 -1.60
N LYS A 140 -12.69 -16.67 -1.65
CA LYS A 140 -12.46 -17.80 -0.74
C LYS A 140 -12.41 -19.10 -1.51
N GLN A 141 -11.96 -20.18 -0.85
CA GLN A 141 -11.86 -21.53 -1.43
C GLN A 141 -10.96 -21.58 -2.67
N LEU A 142 -9.93 -20.75 -2.66
CA LEU A 142 -8.90 -20.72 -3.69
C LEU A 142 -7.87 -21.83 -3.41
N GLN A 143 -7.07 -22.16 -4.43
CA GLN A 143 -6.03 -23.18 -4.35
C GLN A 143 -4.69 -22.59 -3.91
N ALA A 144 -4.12 -23.12 -2.85
CA ALA A 144 -2.84 -22.70 -2.33
C ALA A 144 -1.70 -22.82 -3.36
N GLY A 145 -0.75 -21.90 -3.32
CA GLY A 145 0.43 -21.88 -4.18
C GLY A 145 0.15 -21.61 -5.67
N LYS A 146 -1.10 -21.28 -6.04
CA LYS A 146 -1.46 -21.01 -7.42
C LYS A 146 -1.41 -19.53 -7.76
N ASN A 147 -0.97 -19.25 -8.99
CA ASN A 147 -1.07 -17.94 -9.60
C ASN A 147 -2.42 -17.80 -10.30
N TYR A 148 -3.17 -16.78 -9.99
CA TYR A 148 -4.46 -16.46 -10.58
C TYR A 148 -4.35 -15.29 -11.54
N ARG A 149 -5.05 -15.38 -12.66
CA ARG A 149 -5.32 -14.28 -13.58
C ARG A 149 -6.66 -13.67 -13.26
N VAL A 150 -6.71 -12.34 -13.35
CA VAL A 150 -7.88 -11.53 -13.04
C VAL A 150 -8.21 -10.66 -14.24
N LYS A 151 -9.49 -10.55 -14.57
CA LYS A 151 -10.02 -9.54 -15.48
C LYS A 151 -11.26 -8.93 -14.87
N ILE A 152 -11.28 -7.60 -14.76
CA ILE A 152 -12.44 -6.85 -14.28
C ILE A 152 -13.01 -6.06 -15.43
N TYR A 153 -14.32 -6.15 -15.62
CA TYR A 153 -15.07 -5.38 -16.60
C TYR A 153 -15.87 -4.28 -15.93
N ALA A 154 -16.04 -3.17 -16.63
CA ALA A 154 -16.89 -2.06 -16.22
C ALA A 154 -18.00 -1.80 -17.24
N ARG A 155 -19.18 -1.38 -16.78
CA ARG A 155 -20.25 -0.83 -17.61
C ARG A 155 -20.98 0.29 -16.84
N PRO A 156 -21.63 1.24 -17.55
CA PRO A 156 -22.36 2.34 -16.90
C PRO A 156 -23.54 1.84 -16.04
N GLN A 157 -24.32 0.87 -16.58
CA GLN A 157 -25.47 0.27 -15.90
C GLN A 157 -25.91 -1.02 -16.58
N LYS A 158 -26.82 -1.75 -15.92
CA LYS A 158 -27.42 -3.00 -16.45
C LYS A 158 -27.96 -2.81 -17.87
N GLY A 159 -27.61 -3.73 -18.77
CA GLY A 159 -28.04 -3.73 -20.18
C GLY A 159 -27.19 -2.86 -21.11
N GLN A 160 -26.28 -2.05 -20.61
CA GLN A 160 -25.35 -1.29 -21.44
C GLN A 160 -24.08 -2.10 -21.77
N LYS A 161 -23.38 -1.67 -22.84
CA LYS A 161 -22.13 -2.28 -23.28
C LYS A 161 -21.00 -2.07 -22.25
N ILE A 162 -20.05 -3.00 -22.23
CA ILE A 162 -18.81 -2.86 -21.50
C ILE A 162 -18.08 -1.62 -22.00
N SER A 163 -17.72 -0.73 -21.08
CA SER A 163 -16.99 0.52 -21.36
C SER A 163 -15.49 0.37 -21.28
N ASP A 164 -15.01 -0.49 -20.36
CA ASP A 164 -13.60 -0.72 -20.13
C ASP A 164 -13.34 -2.09 -19.48
N SER A 165 -12.09 -2.55 -19.51
CA SER A 165 -11.65 -3.72 -18.77
C SER A 165 -10.19 -3.59 -18.37
N ILE A 166 -9.84 -4.17 -17.22
CA ILE A 166 -8.48 -4.18 -16.68
C ILE A 166 -8.06 -5.60 -16.33
N PHE A 167 -6.76 -5.87 -16.49
CA PHE A 167 -6.16 -7.17 -16.16
C PHE A 167 -5.26 -7.04 -14.94
N GLY A 168 -5.14 -8.15 -14.22
CA GLY A 168 -4.21 -8.29 -13.11
C GLY A 168 -3.94 -9.76 -12.80
N GLN A 169 -3.13 -9.97 -11.77
CA GLN A 169 -2.84 -11.30 -11.25
C GLN A 169 -2.48 -11.25 -9.77
N PHE A 170 -2.52 -12.40 -9.13
CA PHE A 170 -2.03 -12.59 -7.78
C PHE A 170 -1.54 -14.02 -7.58
N LEU A 171 -0.59 -14.19 -6.67
CA LEU A 171 -0.10 -15.48 -6.21
C LEU A 171 -0.61 -15.74 -4.79
N LEU A 172 -1.13 -16.93 -4.52
CA LEU A 172 -1.43 -17.35 -3.15
C LEU A 172 -0.24 -18.04 -2.49
N PRO A 173 -0.08 -17.90 -1.17
CA PRO A 173 0.88 -18.66 -0.40
C PRO A 173 0.74 -20.16 -0.66
N ALA A 174 1.86 -20.87 -0.75
CA ALA A 174 1.86 -22.33 -0.76
C ALA A 174 1.48 -22.88 0.62
N ASP A 175 1.03 -24.15 0.65
CA ASP A 175 0.70 -24.84 1.91
C ASP A 175 1.91 -24.92 2.85
N GLU A 176 1.64 -24.93 4.13
CA GLU A 176 2.63 -24.90 5.21
C GLU A 176 3.64 -26.07 5.18
N ASN A 177 3.31 -27.18 4.53
CA ASN A 177 4.18 -28.33 4.38
C ASN A 177 4.95 -28.35 3.05
N THR A 178 4.71 -27.38 2.17
CA THR A 178 5.32 -27.32 0.85
C THR A 178 6.63 -26.54 0.89
N PRO A 179 7.80 -27.16 0.65
CA PRO A 179 9.05 -26.44 0.46
C PRO A 179 8.93 -25.50 -0.73
N LYS A 180 9.20 -24.23 -0.54
CA LYS A 180 9.12 -23.23 -1.60
C LYS A 180 10.18 -22.15 -1.41
N HIS A 181 10.87 -21.81 -2.49
CA HIS A 181 11.63 -20.58 -2.56
C HIS A 181 10.66 -19.40 -2.55
N VAL A 182 10.83 -18.47 -1.62
CA VAL A 182 9.97 -17.29 -1.46
C VAL A 182 10.81 -16.03 -1.47
N LYS A 183 10.43 -15.06 -2.28
CA LYS A 183 11.00 -13.71 -2.28
C LYS A 183 9.90 -12.68 -2.08
N PHE A 184 10.11 -11.74 -1.17
CA PHE A 184 9.20 -10.62 -0.99
C PHE A 184 9.94 -9.30 -0.82
N CYS A 185 9.26 -8.19 -1.11
CA CYS A 185 9.78 -6.85 -0.93
C CYS A 185 9.00 -6.12 0.18
N VAL A 186 9.70 -5.24 0.90
CA VAL A 186 9.12 -4.38 1.95
C VAL A 186 9.53 -2.95 1.68
N VAL A 187 8.56 -2.04 1.75
CA VAL A 187 8.77 -0.60 1.60
C VAL A 187 8.01 0.18 2.65
N SER A 188 8.36 1.46 2.83
CA SER A 188 7.69 2.41 3.70
C SER A 188 7.79 3.83 3.12
N CYS A 189 7.04 4.74 3.68
CA CYS A 189 7.27 6.19 3.60
C CYS A 189 7.50 6.69 2.17
N HIS A 190 6.44 6.81 1.38
CA HIS A 190 6.51 7.52 0.11
C HIS A 190 5.39 8.57 0.01
N ASP A 191 5.71 9.69 -0.57
CA ASP A 191 4.84 10.84 -0.70
C ASP A 191 4.69 11.17 -2.19
N TYR A 192 3.47 11.43 -2.64
CA TYR A 192 3.19 11.82 -4.02
C TYR A 192 4.10 12.95 -4.50
N ASN A 193 4.34 13.95 -3.66
CA ASN A 193 5.15 15.13 -4.02
C ASN A 193 6.66 14.86 -4.00
N ARG A 194 7.09 13.72 -3.46
CA ARG A 194 8.49 13.29 -3.35
C ARG A 194 8.81 12.06 -4.21
N ARG A 195 8.02 11.83 -5.27
CA ARG A 195 8.27 10.77 -6.23
C ARG A 195 9.53 11.05 -7.07
N ASP A 196 10.30 10.02 -7.38
CA ASP A 196 11.55 10.15 -8.15
C ASP A 196 11.30 10.44 -9.64
N ASP A 197 10.16 10.00 -10.17
CA ASP A 197 9.72 10.26 -11.53
C ASP A 197 8.41 11.06 -11.48
N PRO A 198 8.43 12.36 -11.87
CA PRO A 198 7.26 13.22 -11.81
C PRO A 198 6.06 12.73 -12.62
N GLU A 199 6.29 12.01 -13.73
CA GLU A 199 5.23 11.55 -14.62
C GLU A 199 4.71 10.15 -14.24
N ASN A 200 5.61 9.27 -13.77
CA ASN A 200 5.31 7.84 -13.60
C ASN A 200 5.18 7.39 -12.14
N GLY A 201 5.82 8.09 -11.19
CA GLY A 201 5.73 7.78 -9.77
C GLY A 201 7.06 7.39 -9.12
N HIS A 202 7.04 6.44 -8.19
CA HIS A 202 8.23 6.03 -7.43
C HIS A 202 8.97 4.91 -8.16
N LYS A 203 10.27 5.09 -8.42
CA LYS A 203 11.13 4.16 -9.15
C LYS A 203 11.27 2.80 -8.48
N ILE A 204 11.06 2.70 -7.18
CA ILE A 204 11.10 1.42 -6.47
C ILE A 204 10.13 0.39 -7.04
N TYR A 205 8.96 0.79 -7.58
CA TYR A 205 7.96 -0.15 -8.09
C TYR A 205 8.43 -0.92 -9.34
N PRO A 206 8.90 -0.30 -10.43
CA PRO A 206 9.48 -1.05 -11.54
C PRO A 206 10.74 -1.81 -11.12
N SER A 207 11.56 -1.30 -10.19
CA SER A 207 12.74 -1.98 -9.66
C SER A 207 12.37 -3.25 -8.89
N MET A 208 11.37 -3.21 -8.02
CA MET A 208 10.83 -4.39 -7.34
C MET A 208 10.23 -5.41 -8.32
N SER A 209 9.49 -4.94 -9.36
CA SER A 209 8.93 -5.85 -10.38
C SER A 209 9.99 -6.67 -11.09
N GLN A 210 11.18 -6.11 -11.33
CA GLN A 210 12.31 -6.83 -11.95
C GLN A 210 12.82 -7.97 -11.06
N LEU A 211 12.68 -7.86 -9.73
CA LEU A 211 13.04 -8.94 -8.79
C LEU A 211 12.03 -10.08 -8.79
N GLN A 212 10.86 -9.91 -9.40
CA GLN A 212 9.76 -10.89 -9.45
C GLN A 212 9.38 -11.41 -8.05
N PRO A 213 9.00 -10.55 -7.10
CA PRO A 213 8.63 -10.99 -5.77
C PRO A 213 7.34 -11.80 -5.78
N ASP A 214 7.26 -12.83 -4.91
CA ASP A 214 6.03 -13.59 -4.68
C ASP A 214 4.95 -12.70 -4.02
N PHE A 215 5.37 -11.78 -3.18
CA PHE A 215 4.49 -10.77 -2.57
C PHE A 215 5.26 -9.50 -2.15
N TYR A 216 4.52 -8.54 -1.70
CA TYR A 216 4.98 -7.22 -1.33
C TYR A 216 4.26 -6.73 -0.06
N VAL A 217 4.99 -6.02 0.80
CA VAL A 217 4.44 -5.41 2.02
C VAL A 217 4.74 -3.92 2.02
N HIS A 218 3.72 -3.09 2.15
CA HIS A 218 3.89 -1.68 2.51
C HIS A 218 3.62 -1.50 3.99
N THR A 219 4.59 -0.98 4.72
CA THR A 219 4.55 -0.90 6.19
C THR A 219 3.89 0.37 6.73
N GLY A 220 3.31 1.20 5.88
CA GLY A 220 2.63 2.44 6.24
C GLY A 220 3.34 3.68 5.72
N ASP A 221 2.77 4.86 6.01
CA ASP A 221 3.14 6.13 5.38
C ASP A 221 3.10 6.04 3.85
N ILE A 222 2.01 5.46 3.35
CA ILE A 222 1.78 5.30 1.91
C ILE A 222 1.46 6.65 1.27
N GLU A 223 0.77 7.54 2.03
CA GLU A 223 0.53 8.94 1.66
C GLU A 223 0.46 9.80 2.93
N TYR A 224 0.86 11.05 2.84
CA TYR A 224 0.96 11.98 3.95
C TYR A 224 -0.23 12.95 3.96
N MET A 225 -1.29 12.66 4.70
CA MET A 225 -2.47 13.51 4.78
C MET A 225 -2.17 14.89 5.35
N ASP A 226 -1.19 14.99 6.24
CA ASP A 226 -0.77 16.19 6.95
C ASP A 226 0.38 16.96 6.31
N LYS A 227 0.71 16.71 5.05
CA LYS A 227 1.72 17.46 4.31
C LYS A 227 1.08 18.34 3.25
N PRO A 228 1.74 19.44 2.85
CA PRO A 228 1.23 20.38 1.84
C PRO A 228 0.96 19.70 0.49
N PHE A 229 0.23 20.40 -0.37
CA PHE A 229 -0.15 20.00 -1.72
C PHE A 229 -1.16 18.83 -1.84
N PRO A 230 -2.30 18.84 -1.17
CA PRO A 230 -2.78 19.70 -0.09
C PRO A 230 -2.64 19.06 1.30
N TYR A 231 -2.85 19.83 2.38
CA TYR A 231 -3.20 19.29 3.69
C TYR A 231 -4.63 18.75 3.63
N ALA A 232 -4.79 17.45 3.85
CA ALA A 232 -6.07 16.77 3.61
C ALA A 232 -6.95 16.72 4.87
N MET A 233 -7.45 17.89 5.29
CA MET A 233 -8.26 18.06 6.50
C MET A 233 -9.75 17.72 6.31
N THR A 234 -10.15 17.21 5.14
CA THR A 234 -11.51 16.77 4.81
C THR A 234 -11.49 15.42 4.15
N GLU A 235 -12.60 14.66 4.20
CA GLU A 235 -12.72 13.37 3.51
C GLU A 235 -12.46 13.50 2.00
N GLU A 236 -12.95 14.58 1.39
CA GLU A 236 -12.75 14.83 -0.04
C GLU A 236 -11.25 14.94 -0.39
N LEU A 237 -10.48 15.69 0.41
CA LEU A 237 -9.03 15.85 0.18
C LEU A 237 -8.24 14.57 0.53
N MET A 238 -8.65 13.78 1.54
CA MET A 238 -8.05 12.47 1.80
C MET A 238 -8.26 11.53 0.62
N ARG A 239 -9.50 11.42 0.11
CA ARG A 239 -9.81 10.63 -1.09
C ARG A 239 -9.06 11.14 -2.32
N PHE A 240 -8.97 12.46 -2.49
CA PHE A 240 -8.17 13.06 -3.55
C PHE A 240 -6.71 12.60 -3.51
N LYS A 241 -6.06 12.64 -2.35
CA LYS A 241 -4.66 12.22 -2.19
C LYS A 241 -4.47 10.75 -2.52
N TRP A 242 -5.33 9.87 -2.01
CA TRP A 242 -5.31 8.45 -2.35
C TRP A 242 -5.49 8.21 -3.85
N ASN A 243 -6.48 8.86 -4.46
CA ASN A 243 -6.84 8.62 -5.85
C ASN A 243 -5.76 9.09 -6.83
N ARG A 244 -5.09 10.22 -6.54
CA ARG A 244 -3.98 10.69 -7.38
C ARG A 244 -2.75 9.77 -7.26
N LEU A 245 -2.43 9.30 -6.05
CA LEU A 245 -1.31 8.41 -5.82
C LEU A 245 -1.47 7.09 -6.58
N PHE A 246 -2.64 6.45 -6.47
CA PHE A 246 -2.92 5.18 -7.15
C PHE A 246 -3.19 5.33 -8.65
N ALA A 247 -3.34 6.53 -9.18
CA ALA A 247 -3.39 6.76 -10.61
C ALA A 247 -2.00 6.85 -11.26
N LEU A 248 -0.92 6.98 -10.47
CA LEU A 248 0.46 6.99 -10.97
C LEU A 248 0.79 5.66 -11.68
N PRO A 249 1.39 5.70 -12.89
CA PRO A 249 1.61 4.52 -13.71
C PRO A 249 2.40 3.41 -13.03
N PHE A 250 3.51 3.72 -12.34
CA PHE A 250 4.36 2.72 -11.70
C PHE A 250 3.64 1.97 -10.59
N GLN A 251 2.94 2.68 -9.70
CA GLN A 251 2.15 2.09 -8.62
C GLN A 251 1.02 1.23 -9.17
N ARG A 252 0.24 1.78 -10.09
CA ARG A 252 -0.90 1.09 -10.70
C ARG A 252 -0.50 -0.23 -11.36
N LEU A 253 0.56 -0.23 -12.19
CA LEU A 253 1.05 -1.42 -12.87
C LEU A 253 1.56 -2.47 -11.86
N PHE A 254 2.29 -2.03 -10.85
CA PHE A 254 2.80 -2.91 -9.82
C PHE A 254 1.68 -3.61 -9.03
N TYR A 255 0.70 -2.84 -8.55
CA TYR A 255 -0.40 -3.40 -7.74
C TYR A 255 -1.36 -4.29 -8.53
N ASN A 256 -1.50 -4.08 -9.83
CA ASN A 256 -2.28 -4.97 -10.68
C ASN A 256 -1.70 -6.41 -10.70
N ASP A 257 -0.39 -6.55 -10.58
CA ASP A 257 0.33 -7.79 -10.90
C ASP A 257 0.99 -8.49 -9.70
N HIS A 258 1.02 -7.85 -8.51
CA HIS A 258 1.70 -8.40 -7.35
C HIS A 258 0.76 -8.59 -6.17
N THR A 259 0.91 -9.74 -5.48
CA THR A 259 0.23 -9.97 -4.20
C THR A 259 0.76 -8.99 -3.18
N SER A 260 -0.14 -8.27 -2.52
CA SER A 260 0.19 -7.15 -1.66
C SER A 260 -0.38 -7.30 -0.25
N TYR A 261 0.34 -6.74 0.72
CA TYR A 261 -0.14 -6.52 2.07
C TYR A 261 0.08 -5.06 2.41
N PHE A 262 -0.99 -4.37 2.78
CA PHE A 262 -0.94 -2.95 3.13
C PHE A 262 -1.12 -2.80 4.63
N MET A 263 -0.14 -2.20 5.28
CA MET A 263 -0.24 -1.67 6.64
C MET A 263 -0.45 -0.17 6.55
N LYS A 264 -0.94 0.43 7.61
CA LYS A 264 -1.01 1.88 7.77
C LYS A 264 -0.06 2.35 8.86
N ASP A 265 0.32 3.62 8.77
CA ASP A 265 0.94 4.34 9.87
C ASP A 265 0.21 5.66 10.12
N ASP A 266 0.76 6.59 10.88
CA ASP A 266 0.08 7.79 11.34
C ASP A 266 -0.40 8.72 10.22
N HIS A 267 0.46 8.99 9.25
CA HIS A 267 0.16 9.90 8.15
C HIS A 267 -0.94 9.38 7.21
N ASP A 268 -1.18 8.08 7.16
CA ASP A 268 -2.21 7.45 6.31
C ASP A 268 -3.64 7.72 6.77
N VAL A 269 -3.84 7.96 8.07
CA VAL A 269 -5.17 8.08 8.69
C VAL A 269 -5.48 9.49 9.22
N GLY A 270 -4.46 10.34 9.28
CA GLY A 270 -4.62 11.69 9.79
C GLY A 270 -3.35 12.50 9.72
N TYR A 271 -2.68 12.69 10.84
CA TYR A 271 -1.45 13.45 10.90
C TYR A 271 -0.47 12.86 11.92
N ASP A 272 0.77 13.39 11.88
CA ASP A 272 1.94 12.99 12.68
C ASP A 272 1.53 12.52 14.10
N ASP A 273 1.90 11.30 14.44
CA ASP A 273 1.54 10.64 15.70
C ASP A 273 0.03 10.43 15.92
N SER A 274 -0.73 10.02 14.91
CA SER A 274 -2.16 9.66 15.02
C SER A 274 -2.40 8.54 16.03
N TYR A 275 -3.49 8.66 16.80
CA TYR A 275 -3.95 7.65 17.77
C TYR A 275 -5.48 7.73 17.92
N PRO A 276 -6.16 6.73 18.51
CA PRO A 276 -7.60 6.75 18.73
C PRO A 276 -8.11 8.01 19.44
N GLY A 277 -9.05 8.69 18.81
CA GLY A 277 -9.62 9.94 19.31
C GLY A 277 -8.85 11.22 18.94
N LYS A 278 -7.85 11.13 18.05
CA LYS A 278 -7.12 12.30 17.54
C LYS A 278 -7.57 12.65 16.13
N ASP A 279 -8.50 13.58 16.03
CA ASP A 279 -9.09 14.03 14.77
C ASP A 279 -8.13 14.90 13.94
N TYR A 280 -8.34 14.94 12.62
CA TYR A 280 -7.61 15.79 11.69
C TYR A 280 -8.58 16.61 10.82
N GLY A 281 -8.70 17.88 11.13
CA GLY A 281 -9.69 18.77 10.50
C GLY A 281 -11.11 18.35 10.82
N THR A 282 -11.91 18.02 9.80
CA THR A 282 -13.28 17.49 9.96
C THR A 282 -13.33 15.96 9.95
N VAL A 283 -12.20 15.28 9.84
CA VAL A 283 -12.11 13.82 9.77
C VAL A 283 -11.73 13.28 11.13
N THR A 284 -12.61 12.49 11.75
CA THR A 284 -12.28 11.78 12.99
C THR A 284 -11.26 10.69 12.72
N PHE A 285 -10.52 10.28 13.74
CA PHE A 285 -9.55 9.19 13.60
C PHE A 285 -10.21 7.91 13.08
N GLU A 286 -11.38 7.56 13.61
CA GLU A 286 -12.17 6.40 13.19
C GLU A 286 -12.58 6.51 11.70
N ARG A 287 -12.95 7.72 11.26
CA ARG A 287 -13.30 7.95 9.86
C ARG A 287 -12.07 7.85 8.94
N GLY A 288 -10.92 8.32 9.37
CA GLY A 288 -9.63 8.11 8.68
C GLY A 288 -9.32 6.62 8.51
N LEU A 289 -9.53 5.82 9.57
CA LEU A 289 -9.42 4.36 9.51
C LEU A 289 -10.39 3.73 8.51
N GLU A 290 -11.67 4.15 8.48
CA GLU A 290 -12.66 3.64 7.53
C GLU A 290 -12.28 3.97 6.08
N ILE A 291 -11.82 5.19 5.81
CA ILE A 291 -11.34 5.59 4.48
C ILE A 291 -10.19 4.68 4.05
N PHE A 292 -9.20 4.45 4.91
CA PHE A 292 -8.11 3.53 4.60
C PHE A 292 -8.63 2.10 4.39
N ASP A 293 -9.28 1.53 5.39
CA ASP A 293 -9.55 0.09 5.47
C ASP A 293 -10.73 -0.37 4.61
N GLU A 294 -11.72 0.49 4.34
CA GLU A 294 -12.94 0.10 3.64
C GLU A 294 -13.08 0.71 2.25
N GLU A 295 -12.45 1.85 2.02
CA GLU A 295 -12.57 2.54 0.75
C GLU A 295 -11.33 2.36 -0.13
N GLN A 296 -10.12 2.58 0.43
CA GLN A 296 -8.91 2.70 -0.38
C GLN A 296 -8.07 1.43 -0.46
N PHE A 297 -8.14 0.55 0.54
CA PHE A 297 -7.33 -0.67 0.55
C PHE A 297 -8.15 -1.95 0.70
N PRO A 298 -7.70 -3.06 0.07
CA PRO A 298 -8.29 -4.37 0.30
C PRO A 298 -7.91 -4.88 1.69
N THR A 299 -8.86 -4.98 2.61
CA THR A 299 -8.58 -5.40 3.99
C THR A 299 -9.57 -6.44 4.52
N TYR A 300 -9.15 -7.14 5.59
CA TYR A 300 -10.02 -7.95 6.43
C TYR A 300 -10.49 -7.17 7.66
N SER A 301 -11.50 -7.68 8.34
CA SER A 301 -12.02 -7.09 9.57
C SER A 301 -10.98 -7.07 10.71
N LYS A 302 -10.06 -8.05 10.75
CA LYS A 302 -8.96 -8.09 11.71
C LYS A 302 -7.72 -7.44 11.08
N ARG A 303 -7.16 -6.44 11.75
CA ARG A 303 -6.11 -5.56 11.22
C ARG A 303 -4.70 -6.13 11.30
N TYR A 304 -4.49 -7.23 11.98
CA TYR A 304 -3.23 -7.94 12.10
C TYR A 304 -3.39 -9.41 11.70
N LYS A 305 -2.37 -10.00 11.11
CA LYS A 305 -2.43 -11.35 10.55
C LYS A 305 -1.05 -12.02 10.60
N THR A 306 -1.06 -13.34 10.72
CA THR A 306 0.10 -14.17 10.39
C THR A 306 -0.20 -14.99 9.15
N ILE A 307 0.78 -15.13 8.28
CA ILE A 307 0.64 -15.83 7.01
C ILE A 307 1.84 -16.78 6.83
N ARG A 308 1.53 -18.03 6.54
CA ARG A 308 2.51 -19.03 6.16
C ARG A 308 2.75 -18.97 4.66
N TRP A 309 4.02 -18.81 4.25
CA TRP A 309 4.43 -18.83 2.84
C TRP A 309 5.26 -20.09 2.55
N GLY A 310 4.57 -21.26 2.49
CA GLY A 310 5.21 -22.56 2.37
C GLY A 310 5.81 -23.02 3.72
N LYS A 311 6.68 -24.05 3.67
CA LYS A 311 7.22 -24.71 4.86
C LYS A 311 8.11 -23.80 5.71
N ASP A 312 8.97 -23.00 5.06
CA ASP A 312 10.11 -22.40 5.77
C ASP A 312 9.89 -20.94 6.18
N LEU A 313 8.87 -20.24 5.66
CA LEU A 313 8.60 -18.83 5.98
C LEU A 313 7.24 -18.65 6.63
N GLN A 314 7.21 -17.95 7.76
CA GLN A 314 6.00 -17.36 8.32
C GLN A 314 6.24 -15.90 8.64
N ILE A 315 5.28 -15.04 8.25
CA ILE A 315 5.31 -13.61 8.53
C ILE A 315 4.20 -13.25 9.52
N TRP A 316 4.47 -12.24 10.34
CA TRP A 316 3.51 -11.56 11.21
C TRP A 316 3.44 -10.12 10.82
N ILE A 317 2.23 -9.64 10.51
CA ILE A 317 1.93 -8.25 10.23
C ILE A 317 1.14 -7.72 11.42
N VAL A 318 1.68 -6.74 12.12
CA VAL A 318 1.09 -6.15 13.33
C VAL A 318 0.64 -4.71 13.09
N GLU A 319 -0.40 -4.32 13.79
CA GLU A 319 -1.04 -3.01 13.69
C GLU A 319 -0.51 -2.07 14.77
N GLY A 320 -0.11 -0.85 14.40
CA GLY A 320 0.54 0.11 15.30
C GLY A 320 -0.30 1.33 15.66
N ARG A 321 -1.49 1.52 15.07
CA ARG A 321 -2.28 2.75 15.25
C ARG A 321 -3.64 2.54 15.91
N ASN A 322 -4.33 1.42 15.62
CA ASN A 322 -5.68 1.17 16.12
C ASN A 322 -5.80 1.03 17.64
N TYR A 323 -4.72 0.59 18.30
CA TYR A 323 -4.76 0.18 19.71
C TYR A 323 -3.85 1.01 20.62
N ARG A 324 -3.11 1.97 20.05
CA ARG A 324 -2.08 2.70 20.77
C ARG A 324 -2.65 3.75 21.71
N ASN A 325 -1.95 3.95 22.81
CA ASN A 325 -2.12 5.09 23.68
C ASN A 325 -1.38 6.33 23.15
N GLN A 326 -1.71 7.47 23.74
CA GLN A 326 -1.07 8.75 23.42
C GLN A 326 0.40 8.77 23.85
N ASN A 327 1.26 9.37 23.03
CA ASN A 327 2.71 9.41 23.27
C ASN A 327 3.11 10.07 24.61
N HIS A 328 2.35 11.09 25.06
CA HIS A 328 2.65 11.86 26.26
C HIS A 328 2.20 11.22 27.57
N LEU A 329 1.48 10.12 27.52
CA LEU A 329 1.15 9.37 28.74
C LEU A 329 2.43 8.80 29.38
N GLU A 330 2.41 8.63 30.69
CA GLU A 330 3.47 7.98 31.44
C GLU A 330 3.68 6.54 30.94
N ASP A 331 4.93 6.13 30.79
CA ASP A 331 5.26 4.75 30.39
C ASP A 331 4.97 3.77 31.52
N GLY A 332 4.46 2.60 31.19
CA GLY A 332 4.11 1.58 32.17
C GLY A 332 3.24 0.46 31.58
N PRO A 333 2.74 -0.45 32.43
CA PRO A 333 2.04 -1.67 32.01
C PRO A 333 0.72 -1.41 31.24
N ASP A 334 0.12 -0.25 31.43
CA ASP A 334 -1.16 0.13 30.80
C ASP A 334 -0.96 0.93 29.50
N LYS A 335 0.27 1.33 29.18
CA LYS A 335 0.60 2.05 27.96
C LYS A 335 1.09 1.10 26.90
N THR A 336 0.45 1.14 25.73
CA THR A 336 0.71 0.18 24.65
C THR A 336 0.62 0.84 23.26
N ILE A 337 1.33 0.29 22.30
CA ILE A 337 1.16 0.52 20.86
C ILE A 337 0.32 -0.61 20.25
N TRP A 338 0.57 -1.86 20.62
CA TRP A 338 -0.06 -3.02 20.00
C TRP A 338 -1.41 -3.41 20.62
N GLY A 339 -1.67 -2.99 21.85
CA GLY A 339 -2.78 -3.50 22.65
C GLY A 339 -2.54 -4.93 23.15
N THR A 340 -3.13 -5.25 24.32
CA THR A 340 -2.93 -6.54 25.00
C THR A 340 -3.33 -7.74 24.15
N ALA A 341 -4.46 -7.64 23.42
CA ALA A 341 -4.98 -8.77 22.64
C ALA A 341 -4.09 -9.11 21.45
N GLN A 342 -3.55 -8.11 20.74
CA GLN A 342 -2.64 -8.34 19.61
C GLN A 342 -1.29 -8.87 20.09
N LYS A 343 -0.75 -8.32 21.19
CA LYS A 343 0.51 -8.75 21.78
C LYS A 343 0.43 -10.23 22.22
N GLN A 344 -0.63 -10.63 22.92
CA GLN A 344 -0.84 -12.02 23.32
C GLN A 344 -0.99 -12.94 22.10
N TRP A 345 -1.79 -12.54 21.09
CA TRP A 345 -1.92 -13.28 19.86
C TRP A 345 -0.57 -13.48 19.13
N PHE A 346 0.27 -12.46 19.11
CA PHE A 346 1.62 -12.57 18.55
C PHE A 346 2.45 -13.63 19.29
N PHE A 347 2.48 -13.58 20.61
CA PHE A 347 3.22 -14.54 21.42
C PHE A 347 2.72 -15.98 21.20
N ASP A 348 1.42 -16.19 21.23
CA ASP A 348 0.82 -17.51 21.06
C ASP A 348 1.10 -18.11 19.69
N THR A 349 0.91 -17.30 18.64
CA THR A 349 1.08 -17.77 17.25
C THR A 349 2.55 -17.96 16.86
N VAL A 350 3.48 -17.19 17.41
CA VAL A 350 4.92 -17.42 17.23
C VAL A 350 5.35 -18.70 17.94
N ASN A 351 4.89 -18.95 19.17
CA ASN A 351 5.19 -20.17 19.90
C ASN A 351 4.63 -21.44 19.21
N ALA A 352 3.50 -21.31 18.52
CA ALA A 352 2.89 -22.41 17.76
C ALA A 352 3.55 -22.64 16.39
N SER A 353 4.41 -21.74 15.91
CA SER A 353 5.00 -21.82 14.59
C SER A 353 6.21 -22.74 14.53
N ASP A 354 6.19 -23.68 13.59
CA ASP A 354 7.29 -24.56 13.22
C ASP A 354 8.07 -24.09 11.97
N ALA A 355 7.79 -22.88 11.45
CA ALA A 355 8.52 -22.31 10.33
C ALA A 355 10.01 -22.16 10.64
N SER A 356 10.87 -22.52 9.67
CA SER A 356 12.33 -22.39 9.79
C SER A 356 12.74 -20.93 10.05
N TYR A 357 12.04 -19.99 9.42
CA TYR A 357 12.26 -18.56 9.53
C TYR A 357 10.97 -17.81 9.81
N LYS A 358 11.03 -16.87 10.75
CA LYS A 358 9.93 -16.04 11.23
C LYS A 358 10.28 -14.58 10.98
N VAL A 359 9.38 -13.81 10.38
CA VAL A 359 9.59 -12.38 10.13
C VAL A 359 8.43 -11.60 10.72
N LEU A 360 8.74 -10.79 11.72
CA LEU A 360 7.83 -9.80 12.29
C LEU A 360 7.93 -8.52 11.47
N ILE A 361 6.83 -8.06 10.90
CA ILE A 361 6.75 -6.82 10.10
C ILE A 361 5.92 -5.80 10.87
N THR A 362 6.52 -4.62 11.12
CA THR A 362 5.94 -3.53 11.90
C THR A 362 5.93 -2.24 11.11
N SER A 363 5.01 -1.33 11.40
CA SER A 363 5.03 0.01 10.79
C SER A 363 6.19 0.85 11.31
N SER A 364 6.58 0.72 12.58
CA SER A 364 7.62 1.51 13.23
C SER A 364 8.67 0.64 13.94
N PRO A 365 9.87 1.17 14.28
CA PRO A 365 10.97 0.42 14.89
C PRO A 365 10.64 -0.19 16.26
N ILE A 366 11.32 -1.30 16.57
CA ILE A 366 11.31 -1.93 17.92
C ILE A 366 12.70 -1.81 18.58
N LEU A 367 13.78 -2.08 17.83
CA LEU A 367 15.15 -2.03 18.38
C LEU A 367 15.77 -0.64 18.24
N GLY A 368 15.58 -0.01 17.09
CA GLY A 368 16.27 1.24 16.77
C GLY A 368 17.75 1.04 16.38
N PRO A 369 18.66 1.95 16.73
CA PRO A 369 18.45 3.16 17.56
C PRO A 369 17.65 4.24 16.84
N ASP A 370 16.97 5.11 17.62
CA ASP A 370 16.20 6.22 17.11
C ASP A 370 16.70 7.57 17.63
N ARG A 371 16.10 8.66 17.16
CA ARG A 371 16.39 10.04 17.54
C ARG A 371 16.04 10.26 19.01
N LYS A 372 16.94 10.92 19.76
CA LYS A 372 16.81 11.11 21.21
C LYS A 372 15.55 11.88 21.66
N ASN A 373 14.98 12.70 20.79
CA ASN A 373 13.81 13.53 21.07
C ASN A 373 12.47 12.91 20.62
N LYS A 374 12.48 11.64 20.22
CA LYS A 374 11.28 10.89 19.84
C LYS A 374 10.78 10.03 20.99
N ASN A 375 9.45 9.89 21.08
CA ASN A 375 8.77 9.06 22.07
C ASN A 375 7.53 8.35 21.46
N ASP A 376 7.57 8.09 20.17
CA ASP A 376 6.45 7.69 19.31
C ASP A 376 6.42 6.20 18.93
N ASN A 377 7.45 5.43 19.30
CA ASN A 377 7.55 4.02 18.96
C ASN A 377 8.25 3.19 20.03
N LEU A 378 8.33 1.88 19.81
CA LEU A 378 8.93 0.94 20.77
C LEU A 378 10.44 1.11 20.94
N SER A 379 11.16 1.70 19.96
CA SER A 379 12.61 1.85 20.03
C SER A 379 13.07 3.06 20.86
N ASN A 380 12.17 3.80 21.46
CA ASN A 380 12.46 4.97 22.27
C ASN A 380 11.78 4.95 23.64
N SER A 381 12.10 5.89 24.52
CA SER A 381 11.68 5.89 25.92
C SER A 381 10.18 6.02 26.16
N GLY A 382 9.40 6.33 25.14
CA GLY A 382 7.95 6.53 25.30
C GLY A 382 7.16 5.27 25.57
N TYR A 383 7.70 4.09 25.22
CA TYR A 383 7.03 2.79 25.33
C TYR A 383 8.01 1.69 25.76
N SER A 384 8.93 2.01 26.65
CA SER A 384 10.00 1.10 27.10
C SER A 384 9.45 -0.14 27.78
N TYR A 385 8.34 -0.03 28.52
CA TYR A 385 7.73 -1.17 29.20
C TYR A 385 7.23 -2.22 28.19
N GLU A 386 6.45 -1.81 27.20
CA GLU A 386 5.96 -2.73 26.16
C GLU A 386 7.11 -3.25 25.28
N GLN A 387 8.10 -2.40 24.97
CA GLN A 387 9.30 -2.84 24.26
C GLN A 387 10.00 -3.99 25.01
N GLU A 388 10.22 -3.84 26.32
CA GLU A 388 10.90 -4.88 27.12
C GLU A 388 10.14 -6.20 27.11
N GLU A 389 8.82 -6.19 27.25
CA GLU A 389 8.00 -7.39 27.16
C GLU A 389 8.18 -8.10 25.80
N ILE A 390 8.08 -7.36 24.70
CA ILE A 390 8.21 -7.88 23.33
C ILE A 390 9.63 -8.42 23.11
N LEU A 391 10.66 -7.66 23.47
CA LEU A 391 12.05 -8.08 23.29
C LEU A 391 12.41 -9.31 24.15
N ASN A 392 11.93 -9.39 25.38
CA ASN A 392 12.13 -10.56 26.26
C ASN A 392 11.47 -11.82 25.69
N PHE A 393 10.39 -11.68 24.95
CA PHE A 393 9.79 -12.78 24.21
C PHE A 393 10.63 -13.15 22.97
N ILE A 394 10.98 -12.16 22.11
CA ILE A 394 11.73 -12.39 20.86
C ILE A 394 13.11 -13.01 21.12
N LYS A 395 13.83 -12.58 22.16
CA LYS A 395 15.15 -13.15 22.57
C LYS A 395 15.13 -14.67 22.76
N LYS A 396 13.99 -15.23 23.14
CA LYS A 396 13.82 -16.68 23.37
C LYS A 396 13.53 -17.45 22.08
N GLN A 397 13.18 -16.75 20.99
CA GLN A 397 12.82 -17.36 19.73
C GLN A 397 14.07 -17.64 18.87
N ASN A 398 13.98 -18.67 18.03
CA ASN A 398 14.99 -18.94 17.02
C ASN A 398 14.53 -18.37 15.68
N ASN A 399 15.47 -17.80 14.90
CA ASN A 399 15.25 -17.33 13.53
C ASN A 399 14.03 -16.43 13.39
N LEU A 400 13.82 -15.52 14.36
CA LEU A 400 12.82 -14.46 14.29
C LEU A 400 13.51 -13.13 14.07
N PHE A 401 13.17 -12.48 12.99
CA PHE A 401 13.74 -11.22 12.50
C PHE A 401 12.67 -10.13 12.48
N ILE A 402 13.07 -8.89 12.73
CA ILE A 402 12.17 -7.72 12.69
C ILE A 402 12.46 -6.94 11.42
N VAL A 403 11.39 -6.55 10.71
CA VAL A 403 11.43 -5.63 9.56
C VAL A 403 10.47 -4.48 9.85
N ASN A 404 10.91 -3.24 9.61
CA ASN A 404 10.10 -2.07 9.93
C ASN A 404 10.15 -0.97 8.87
N GLY A 405 9.19 -0.04 9.02
CA GLY A 405 9.08 1.23 8.29
C GLY A 405 9.33 2.47 9.14
N ASP A 406 8.56 3.54 8.87
CA ASP A 406 8.54 4.86 9.54
C ASP A 406 9.87 5.65 9.44
N ARG A 407 11.01 4.99 9.50
CA ARG A 407 12.30 5.68 9.43
C ARG A 407 12.75 5.87 7.99
N HIS A 408 13.06 7.12 7.64
CA HIS A 408 13.42 7.52 6.28
C HIS A 408 14.88 7.24 5.93
N TRP A 409 15.47 6.19 6.54
CA TRP A 409 16.82 5.69 6.25
C TRP A 409 16.87 4.19 6.34
N GLN A 410 17.73 3.57 5.56
CA GLN A 410 17.96 2.14 5.58
C GLN A 410 18.97 1.78 6.66
N TYR A 411 18.71 0.72 7.42
CA TYR A 411 19.64 0.26 8.44
C TYR A 411 19.48 -1.21 8.78
N VAL A 412 20.52 -1.78 9.35
CA VAL A 412 20.48 -3.07 10.05
C VAL A 412 20.97 -2.85 11.47
N THR A 413 20.17 -3.26 12.43
CA THR A 413 20.51 -3.26 13.85
C THR A 413 20.67 -4.69 14.35
N HIS A 414 21.74 -4.90 15.11
CA HIS A 414 21.96 -6.15 15.86
C HIS A 414 22.39 -5.84 17.28
N ILE A 415 21.68 -6.38 18.25
CA ILE A 415 22.07 -6.29 19.66
C ILE A 415 23.09 -7.41 19.95
N LYS A 416 24.35 -7.01 20.15
CA LYS A 416 25.49 -7.92 20.32
C LYS A 416 25.21 -8.99 21.37
N ASN A 417 25.61 -10.22 21.09
CA ASN A 417 25.41 -11.40 21.93
C ASN A 417 23.95 -11.79 22.16
N THR A 418 23.05 -11.37 21.28
CA THR A 418 21.62 -11.76 21.27
C THR A 418 21.19 -12.24 19.89
N LYS A 419 19.94 -12.74 19.80
CA LYS A 419 19.30 -13.11 18.52
C LYS A 419 18.48 -11.95 17.92
N LEU A 420 18.61 -10.74 18.45
CA LEU A 420 17.81 -9.58 18.03
C LEU A 420 18.43 -8.91 16.79
N TRP A 421 17.70 -9.00 15.70
CA TRP A 421 18.03 -8.34 14.43
C TRP A 421 16.83 -7.55 13.94
N GLU A 422 17.08 -6.31 13.49
CA GLU A 422 16.07 -5.44 12.90
C GLU A 422 16.58 -4.83 11.59
N PHE A 423 15.70 -4.79 10.59
CA PHE A 423 15.98 -4.29 9.25
C PHE A 423 15.00 -3.16 8.93
N GLY A 424 15.47 -1.91 8.89
CA GLY A 424 14.70 -0.76 8.45
C GLY A 424 14.75 -0.61 6.93
N CYS A 425 13.60 -0.64 6.26
CA CYS A 425 13.54 -0.62 4.78
C CYS A 425 13.87 0.76 4.18
N GLY A 426 13.75 1.85 4.95
CA GLY A 426 13.97 3.23 4.50
C GLY A 426 12.79 3.81 3.74
N ALA A 427 12.94 5.07 3.27
CA ALA A 427 11.94 5.76 2.47
C ALA A 427 11.93 5.25 1.01
N GLY A 428 10.77 5.29 0.36
CA GLY A 428 10.58 4.81 -1.01
C GLY A 428 11.17 5.69 -2.12
N ALA A 429 11.78 6.85 -1.77
CA ALA A 429 12.42 7.76 -2.71
C ALA A 429 13.62 8.45 -2.07
N ASP A 430 14.65 8.78 -2.88
CA ASP A 430 15.84 9.48 -2.41
C ASP A 430 15.53 10.87 -1.84
N VAL A 431 14.61 11.60 -2.48
CA VAL A 431 14.18 12.93 -2.04
C VAL A 431 13.35 12.90 -0.75
N HIS A 432 12.91 11.73 -0.31
CA HIS A 432 12.20 11.54 0.95
C HIS A 432 13.11 11.07 2.08
N ALA A 433 14.29 10.54 1.76
CA ALA A 433 15.23 10.06 2.76
C ALA A 433 15.77 11.21 3.64
N GLY A 434 15.93 10.95 4.94
CA GLY A 434 16.42 11.95 5.90
C GLY A 434 16.08 11.60 7.33
N GLY A 435 16.23 12.57 8.23
CA GLY A 435 15.91 12.42 9.65
C GLY A 435 17.01 11.75 10.49
N TRP A 436 18.03 11.18 9.88
CA TRP A 436 19.24 10.66 10.51
C TRP A 436 20.48 11.25 9.80
N LYS A 437 21.64 11.23 10.48
CA LYS A 437 22.91 11.63 9.87
C LYS A 437 23.70 10.40 9.45
N GLN A 438 24.23 10.37 8.24
CA GLN A 438 25.02 9.26 7.74
C GLN A 438 26.23 8.94 8.63
N GLU A 439 26.80 9.98 9.28
CA GLU A 439 27.95 9.88 10.15
C GLU A 439 27.62 9.39 11.57
N ASP A 440 26.33 9.39 11.97
CA ASP A 440 25.88 8.91 13.28
C ASP A 440 25.67 7.38 13.26
N PHE A 441 26.79 6.69 13.03
CA PHE A 441 26.84 5.23 13.06
C PHE A 441 27.03 4.74 14.48
N ARG A 442 25.99 4.14 15.05
CA ARG A 442 25.97 3.69 16.45
C ARG A 442 26.45 2.26 16.59
N PRO A 443 26.88 1.81 17.82
CA PRO A 443 27.41 0.45 18.06
C PRO A 443 26.46 -0.68 17.63
N GLU A 444 25.16 -0.44 17.65
CA GLU A 444 24.11 -1.41 17.28
C GLU A 444 23.99 -1.53 15.76
N HIS A 445 24.35 -0.50 14.98
CA HIS A 445 24.28 -0.53 13.54
C HIS A 445 25.28 -1.53 12.94
N GLN A 446 24.81 -2.41 12.09
CA GLN A 446 25.62 -3.23 11.19
C GLN A 446 25.66 -2.62 9.78
N PHE A 447 24.64 -1.84 9.45
CA PHE A 447 24.51 -1.08 8.21
C PHE A 447 23.71 0.19 8.46
N LEU A 448 24.05 1.28 7.78
CA LEU A 448 23.33 2.56 7.80
C LEU A 448 23.49 3.24 6.45
N ARG A 449 22.36 3.64 5.84
CA ARG A 449 22.34 4.40 4.59
C ARG A 449 21.17 5.38 4.61
N VAL A 450 21.49 6.68 4.58
CA VAL A 450 20.49 7.76 4.59
C VAL A 450 20.15 8.13 3.13
N LYS A 451 19.49 7.20 2.44
CA LYS A 451 19.01 7.27 1.06
C LYS A 451 17.72 6.47 0.92
N GLY A 452 16.97 6.72 -0.14
CA GLY A 452 15.79 5.96 -0.50
C GLY A 452 16.10 4.57 -1.04
N GLY A 453 15.08 3.71 -1.05
CA GLY A 453 15.19 2.36 -1.58
C GLY A 453 14.11 1.43 -0.99
N PHE A 454 14.43 0.15 -0.93
CA PHE A 454 13.53 -0.88 -0.39
C PHE A 454 14.33 -2.08 0.14
N LEU A 455 13.67 -2.96 0.88
CA LEU A 455 14.25 -4.22 1.36
C LEU A 455 13.64 -5.39 0.56
N SER A 456 14.46 -6.33 0.10
CA SER A 456 13.98 -7.65 -0.31
C SER A 456 14.41 -8.73 0.68
N VAL A 457 13.53 -9.71 0.91
CA VAL A 457 13.81 -10.87 1.75
C VAL A 457 13.61 -12.12 0.91
N THR A 458 14.60 -13.00 0.91
CA THR A 458 14.59 -14.26 0.15
C THR A 458 14.77 -15.43 1.11
N VAL A 459 13.84 -16.38 1.08
CA VAL A 459 13.96 -17.64 1.81
C VAL A 459 14.15 -18.78 0.81
N ASN A 460 15.29 -19.43 0.87
CA ASN A 460 15.57 -20.62 0.09
C ASN A 460 15.17 -21.86 0.89
N SER A 461 14.25 -22.66 0.34
CA SER A 461 13.89 -23.96 0.91
C SER A 461 14.81 -25.05 0.41
N GLY A 462 15.08 -26.05 1.23
CA GLY A 462 15.91 -27.20 0.85
C GLY A 462 16.36 -27.99 2.07
N SER A 463 17.42 -28.79 1.89
CA SER A 463 18.03 -29.54 3.01
C SER A 463 18.70 -28.61 4.04
N GLU A 464 19.21 -27.48 3.58
CA GLU A 464 19.81 -26.42 4.39
C GLU A 464 19.15 -25.10 4.00
N PRO A 465 17.95 -24.79 4.57
CA PRO A 465 17.27 -23.56 4.27
C PRO A 465 18.06 -22.35 4.79
N ASN A 466 17.98 -21.23 4.08
CA ASN A 466 18.56 -19.98 4.52
C ASN A 466 17.61 -18.81 4.25
N ILE A 467 17.80 -17.72 4.99
CA ILE A 467 17.11 -16.45 4.76
C ILE A 467 18.12 -15.35 4.49
N LYS A 468 17.83 -14.53 3.48
CA LYS A 468 18.66 -13.43 3.03
C LYS A 468 17.87 -12.12 3.01
N PHE A 469 18.42 -11.09 3.63
CA PHE A 469 17.91 -9.72 3.63
C PHE A 469 18.82 -8.87 2.76
N THR A 470 18.27 -8.21 1.74
CA THR A 470 19.02 -7.36 0.84
C THR A 470 18.39 -5.98 0.76
N HIS A 471 19.11 -4.94 1.18
CA HIS A 471 18.72 -3.55 0.92
C HIS A 471 19.07 -3.20 -0.51
N HIS A 472 18.16 -2.52 -1.17
CA HIS A 472 18.31 -2.00 -2.52
C HIS A 472 18.18 -0.47 -2.52
N ASP A 473 18.85 0.19 -3.45
CA ASP A 473 18.55 1.57 -3.78
C ASP A 473 17.26 1.71 -4.60
N VAL A 474 16.89 2.93 -4.97
CA VAL A 474 15.64 3.20 -5.74
C VAL A 474 15.66 2.58 -7.14
N ASP A 475 16.84 2.36 -7.72
CA ASP A 475 17.04 1.74 -9.03
C ASP A 475 17.17 0.21 -8.96
N GLY A 476 17.04 -0.38 -7.74
CA GLY A 476 17.05 -1.82 -7.52
C GLY A 476 18.42 -2.44 -7.35
N GLN A 477 19.50 -1.64 -7.28
CA GLN A 477 20.84 -2.16 -7.07
C GLN A 477 21.02 -2.58 -5.60
N PRO A 478 21.59 -3.76 -5.31
CA PRO A 478 21.86 -4.18 -3.94
C PRO A 478 22.94 -3.30 -3.32
N VAL A 479 22.68 -2.79 -2.10
CA VAL A 479 23.59 -1.91 -1.36
C VAL A 479 24.03 -2.51 -0.02
N ASN A 480 23.36 -3.55 0.45
CA ASN A 480 23.73 -4.32 1.63
C ASN A 480 23.07 -5.71 1.59
N GLU A 481 23.73 -6.72 2.12
CA GLU A 481 23.22 -8.08 2.18
C GLU A 481 23.61 -8.76 3.50
N VAL A 482 22.65 -9.45 4.14
CA VAL A 482 22.86 -10.26 5.34
C VAL A 482 22.18 -11.63 5.14
N VAL A 483 22.88 -12.72 5.43
CA VAL A 483 22.41 -14.11 5.26
C VAL A 483 22.47 -14.86 6.58
N PHE A 484 21.46 -15.67 6.87
CA PHE A 484 21.39 -16.54 8.04
C PHE A 484 21.08 -17.97 7.66
#